data_de244fc099631a133d5df6e8ce8bbb33
#
_entry.id   de244fc099631a133d5df6e8ce8bbb33
#
_cell.length_a   1.000
_cell.length_b   1.000
_cell.length_c   1.000
_cell.angle_alpha   90.00
_cell.angle_beta   90.00
_cell.angle_gamma   90.00
#
_symmetry.space_group_name_H-M   'P 1'
#
loop_
_entity.id
_entity.type
_entity.pdbx_description
1 polymer ?
#
loop_
_entity_poly.entity_id
_entity_poly.type
_entity_poly.pdbx_seq_one_letter_code
_entity_poly.pdbx_strand_id
1 'polypeptide(L)'
;MRYSYVFITIFIGIIPNFTGISDPYEAPTNADIDIQSGEKTITEWIDDIIAFLVSNNVLSSQASTYADVGELYDFSEELAKTAEELESVTIDEERVQLLHVLADGWAGKLNNFMNEMELLEVLHYKTITDKNGQRYLHSVPITWPVSKESAEKLENQPRIALRHFSTNEVLGVIEKPVFFLNRKEEICTRLFGTHSKEHPKVQKMYEEGDYLLTGESLKVIKKVLYNDGLDEYRLTPNQIQELAKEKSADVVYAFQLRNPLHNGHVMLLNSTRDMLIERGYKNPVLLLHPCGGWTKDDDVPLDIRMQQHQAIIDDNELNKDQTILAIWPSPMYYAGPSEVLWHVASRLNAGVEYFIVGRDPAGINHPEIDGESLYDPFHGQKVLQLGKDLFHRSIEIMPFKVAAYNTKEKKMMFFNPAIKEEFEFISGSRMRQLARDGLDPPEGFMNQNGWKIMKDYYNGLKEQS
;
A
#
# COMPACT_ATOMS: atom_id res chain seq x y z
N MET A 1 1.47 -15.71 -25.28
CA MET A 1 1.73 -16.49 -26.52
C MET A 1 0.54 -17.32 -27.03
N ARG A 2 -0.32 -17.94 -26.22
CA ARG A 2 -1.48 -18.71 -26.74
C ARG A 2 -2.57 -17.84 -27.37
N TYR A 3 -2.88 -16.67 -26.82
CA TYR A 3 -3.93 -15.79 -27.35
C TYR A 3 -3.55 -15.11 -28.66
N SER A 4 -2.29 -14.73 -28.85
CA SER A 4 -1.81 -14.16 -30.12
C SER A 4 -1.89 -15.17 -31.29
N TYR A 5 -1.71 -16.45 -31.02
CA TYR A 5 -1.78 -17.48 -32.05
C TYR A 5 -3.24 -17.72 -32.51
N VAL A 6 -4.19 -17.69 -31.58
CA VAL A 6 -5.63 -17.82 -31.91
C VAL A 6 -6.11 -16.62 -32.72
N PHE A 7 -5.73 -15.39 -32.33
CA PHE A 7 -6.08 -14.17 -33.08
C PHE A 7 -5.51 -14.16 -34.48
N ILE A 8 -4.23 -14.54 -34.68
CA ILE A 8 -3.61 -14.63 -35.99
C ILE A 8 -4.27 -15.72 -36.83
N THR A 9 -4.55 -16.90 -36.27
CA THR A 9 -5.23 -17.99 -36.98
C THR A 9 -6.66 -17.65 -37.40
N ILE A 10 -7.36 -16.82 -36.66
CA ILE A 10 -8.67 -16.29 -37.02
C ILE A 10 -8.55 -15.28 -38.16
N PHE A 11 -7.63 -14.33 -38.05
CA PHE A 11 -7.46 -13.22 -39.01
C PHE A 11 -6.97 -13.69 -40.40
N ILE A 12 -6.20 -14.79 -40.48
CA ILE A 12 -5.72 -15.37 -41.74
C ILE A 12 -6.66 -16.46 -42.30
N GLY A 13 -7.88 -16.61 -41.75
CA GLY A 13 -8.91 -17.50 -42.29
C GLY A 13 -8.67 -18.99 -42.10
N ILE A 14 -7.78 -19.40 -41.20
CA ILE A 14 -7.50 -20.83 -40.93
C ILE A 14 -8.62 -21.47 -40.09
N ILE A 15 -9.39 -20.69 -39.35
CA ILE A 15 -10.59 -21.16 -38.66
C ILE A 15 -11.81 -20.71 -39.48
N PRO A 16 -12.50 -21.61 -40.21
CA PRO A 16 -13.67 -21.26 -40.99
C PRO A 16 -14.87 -20.98 -40.05
N ASN A 17 -15.82 -20.22 -40.56
CA ASN A 17 -17.10 -19.91 -39.88
C ASN A 17 -16.95 -19.17 -38.58
N PHE A 18 -16.00 -18.23 -38.50
CA PHE A 18 -15.85 -17.36 -37.33
C PHE A 18 -16.70 -16.10 -37.51
N THR A 19 -17.72 -15.95 -36.70
CA THR A 19 -18.71 -14.85 -36.77
C THR A 19 -18.02 -13.48 -36.66
N GLY A 20 -18.32 -12.59 -37.59
CA GLY A 20 -17.73 -11.25 -37.66
C GLY A 20 -16.40 -11.17 -38.45
N ILE A 21 -15.81 -12.31 -38.89
CA ILE A 21 -14.61 -12.35 -39.72
C ILE A 21 -14.88 -13.10 -41.02
N SER A 22 -15.28 -14.36 -40.95
CA SER A 22 -15.59 -15.20 -42.14
C SER A 22 -17.08 -15.38 -42.39
N ASP A 23 -17.90 -15.29 -41.35
CA ASP A 23 -19.36 -15.28 -41.45
C ASP A 23 -19.94 -13.90 -41.08
N PRO A 24 -21.09 -13.52 -41.69
CA PRO A 24 -21.77 -12.28 -41.34
C PRO A 24 -22.14 -12.26 -39.86
N TYR A 25 -21.87 -11.14 -39.16
CA TYR A 25 -22.36 -10.89 -37.81
C TYR A 25 -23.81 -10.41 -37.88
N GLU A 26 -24.71 -11.21 -37.36
CA GLU A 26 -26.10 -10.82 -37.16
C GLU A 26 -26.22 -10.17 -35.79
N ALA A 27 -26.29 -8.83 -35.73
CA ALA A 27 -26.49 -8.13 -34.49
C ALA A 27 -27.82 -8.50 -33.85
N PRO A 28 -27.89 -8.77 -32.54
CA PRO A 28 -29.15 -9.00 -31.85
C PRO A 28 -30.09 -7.80 -32.06
N THR A 29 -31.33 -8.07 -32.43
CA THR A 29 -32.34 -7.02 -32.65
C THR A 29 -32.90 -6.46 -31.34
N ASN A 30 -32.58 -7.09 -30.20
CA ASN A 30 -33.10 -6.75 -28.88
C ASN A 30 -32.01 -7.05 -27.82
N ALA A 31 -30.90 -6.39 -27.93
CA ALA A 31 -29.84 -6.50 -26.92
C ALA A 31 -30.26 -5.75 -25.63
N ASP A 32 -30.06 -6.36 -24.47
CA ASP A 32 -30.33 -5.72 -23.18
C ASP A 32 -29.38 -4.56 -22.92
N ILE A 33 -28.16 -4.60 -23.43
CA ILE A 33 -27.17 -3.53 -23.40
C ILE A 33 -26.33 -3.57 -24.69
N ASP A 34 -26.08 -2.40 -25.28
CA ASP A 34 -25.19 -2.24 -26.44
C ASP A 34 -23.98 -1.37 -26.01
N ILE A 35 -22.78 -1.92 -26.17
CA ILE A 35 -21.53 -1.29 -25.75
C ILE A 35 -20.71 -0.90 -26.99
N GLN A 36 -20.55 0.40 -27.20
CA GLN A 36 -19.77 0.98 -28.30
C GLN A 36 -18.27 0.93 -27.98
N SER A 37 -17.62 -0.18 -28.29
CA SER A 37 -16.24 -0.48 -27.91
C SER A 37 -15.17 0.44 -28.51
N GLY A 38 -15.51 1.28 -29.47
CA GLY A 38 -14.59 2.24 -30.09
C GLY A 38 -14.59 3.65 -29.46
N GLU A 39 -15.54 3.95 -28.58
CA GLU A 39 -15.79 5.30 -28.08
C GLU A 39 -15.44 5.50 -26.61
N LYS A 40 -15.34 4.43 -25.85
CA LYS A 40 -15.09 4.44 -24.40
C LYS A 40 -13.91 3.57 -24.00
N THR A 41 -13.35 3.83 -22.85
CA THR A 41 -12.34 2.97 -22.21
C THR A 41 -12.97 1.70 -21.65
N ILE A 42 -12.15 0.69 -21.38
CA ILE A 42 -12.60 -0.58 -20.75
C ILE A 42 -13.28 -0.31 -19.40
N THR A 43 -12.76 0.64 -18.63
CA THR A 43 -13.33 1.03 -17.33
C THR A 43 -14.73 1.62 -17.49
N GLU A 44 -14.92 2.52 -18.44
CA GLU A 44 -16.24 3.10 -18.73
C GLU A 44 -17.25 2.05 -19.20
N TRP A 45 -16.81 1.01 -19.92
CA TRP A 45 -17.70 -0.11 -20.28
C TRP A 45 -18.11 -0.93 -19.08
N ILE A 46 -17.17 -1.18 -18.17
CA ILE A 46 -17.47 -1.92 -16.93
C ILE A 46 -18.46 -1.12 -16.11
N ASP A 47 -18.29 0.20 -16.01
CA ASP A 47 -19.20 1.09 -15.28
C ASP A 47 -20.61 1.09 -15.91
N ASP A 48 -20.72 1.13 -17.24
CA ASP A 48 -21.98 1.04 -17.96
C ASP A 48 -22.67 -0.32 -17.71
N ILE A 49 -21.92 -1.43 -17.78
CA ILE A 49 -22.46 -2.77 -17.50
C ILE A 49 -22.95 -2.85 -16.06
N ILE A 50 -22.17 -2.37 -15.10
CA ILE A 50 -22.55 -2.39 -13.69
C ILE A 50 -23.78 -1.52 -13.45
N ALA A 51 -23.81 -0.30 -14.00
CA ALA A 51 -24.96 0.58 -13.90
C ALA A 51 -26.22 -0.07 -14.48
N PHE A 52 -26.12 -0.74 -15.62
CA PHE A 52 -27.20 -1.51 -16.21
C PHE A 52 -27.66 -2.67 -15.31
N LEU A 53 -26.73 -3.45 -14.77
CA LEU A 53 -27.05 -4.58 -13.88
C LEU A 53 -27.69 -4.11 -12.56
N VAL A 54 -27.24 -2.96 -12.03
CA VAL A 54 -27.84 -2.34 -10.84
C VAL A 54 -29.26 -1.81 -11.15
N SER A 55 -29.45 -1.10 -12.27
CA SER A 55 -30.75 -0.55 -12.64
C SER A 55 -31.83 -1.64 -12.91
N ASN A 56 -31.39 -2.84 -13.29
CA ASN A 56 -32.24 -3.98 -13.51
C ASN A 56 -32.35 -4.92 -12.28
N ASN A 57 -31.87 -4.50 -11.12
CA ASN A 57 -31.85 -5.28 -9.86
C ASN A 57 -31.13 -6.64 -9.96
N VAL A 58 -30.22 -6.81 -10.91
CA VAL A 58 -29.34 -7.98 -11.01
C VAL A 58 -28.19 -7.89 -10.01
N LEU A 59 -27.66 -6.67 -9.83
CA LEU A 59 -26.70 -6.34 -8.78
C LEU A 59 -27.34 -5.36 -7.80
N SER A 60 -26.94 -5.45 -6.52
CA SER A 60 -27.35 -4.43 -5.54
C SER A 60 -26.69 -3.09 -5.88
N SER A 61 -27.34 -1.97 -5.51
CA SER A 61 -26.77 -0.63 -5.65
C SER A 61 -25.44 -0.43 -4.90
N GLN A 62 -25.06 -1.36 -4.03
CA GLN A 62 -23.76 -1.43 -3.35
C GLN A 62 -22.66 -2.05 -4.22
N ALA A 63 -22.97 -2.56 -5.40
CA ALA A 63 -22.00 -3.02 -6.39
C ALA A 63 -21.36 -1.89 -7.21
N SER A 64 -21.50 -0.62 -6.78
CA SER A 64 -20.80 0.49 -7.41
C SER A 64 -19.29 0.29 -7.28
N THR A 65 -18.57 0.51 -8.36
CA THR A 65 -17.19 0.14 -8.66
C THR A 65 -16.14 0.71 -7.72
N TYR A 66 -16.48 1.70 -6.92
CA TYR A 66 -15.59 2.24 -5.91
C TYR A 66 -16.11 1.80 -4.55
N ALA A 67 -15.32 1.01 -3.83
CA ALA A 67 -15.60 0.80 -2.42
C ALA A 67 -15.80 2.18 -1.80
N ASP A 68 -16.96 2.39 -1.19
CA ASP A 68 -17.21 3.58 -0.38
C ASP A 68 -16.28 3.44 0.84
N VAL A 69 -15.05 3.94 0.67
CA VAL A 69 -14.04 3.92 1.71
C VAL A 69 -14.45 5.02 2.65
N GLY A 70 -15.14 4.64 3.72
CA GLY A 70 -15.63 5.58 4.72
C GLY A 70 -14.47 6.22 5.47
N GLU A 71 -14.32 7.53 5.35
CA GLU A 71 -13.50 8.31 6.26
C GLU A 71 -14.23 8.40 7.62
N LEU A 72 -13.47 8.30 8.72
CA LEU A 72 -14.05 8.27 10.08
C LEU A 72 -14.13 9.64 10.75
N TYR A 73 -14.05 10.71 9.96
CA TYR A 73 -14.06 12.08 10.50
C TYR A 73 -15.46 12.54 10.89
N ASP A 74 -15.56 13.08 12.11
CA ASP A 74 -16.73 13.77 12.63
C ASP A 74 -16.27 15.14 13.20
N PHE A 75 -16.33 16.17 12.38
CA PHE A 75 -15.87 17.52 12.75
C PHE A 75 -16.93 18.35 13.47
N SER A 76 -17.93 17.73 14.12
CA SER A 76 -18.94 18.47 14.86
C SER A 76 -18.34 19.18 16.08
N GLU A 77 -18.62 20.46 16.25
CA GLU A 77 -18.15 21.29 17.35
C GLU A 77 -18.64 20.76 18.73
N GLU A 78 -19.85 20.22 18.76
CA GLU A 78 -20.43 19.63 19.96
C GLU A 78 -19.63 18.41 20.44
N LEU A 79 -19.26 17.50 19.51
CA LEU A 79 -18.46 16.34 19.84
C LEU A 79 -17.06 16.77 20.29
N ALA A 80 -16.43 17.71 19.58
CA ALA A 80 -15.10 18.21 19.93
C ALA A 80 -15.08 18.84 21.33
N LYS A 81 -16.10 19.63 21.67
CA LYS A 81 -16.21 20.26 22.99
C LYS A 81 -16.43 19.24 24.11
N THR A 82 -17.34 18.28 23.91
CA THR A 82 -17.62 17.26 24.91
C THR A 82 -16.46 16.29 25.10
N ALA A 83 -15.69 16.03 24.06
CA ALA A 83 -14.54 15.14 24.09
C ALA A 83 -13.41 15.63 25.00
N GLU A 84 -13.27 16.95 25.19
CA GLU A 84 -12.25 17.51 26.09
C GLU A 84 -12.50 17.17 27.57
N GLU A 85 -13.74 16.91 27.97
CA GLU A 85 -14.15 16.60 29.33
C GLU A 85 -14.14 15.09 29.64
N LEU A 86 -13.92 14.23 28.65
CA LEU A 86 -13.94 12.78 28.83
C LEU A 86 -12.67 12.27 29.51
N GLU A 87 -12.81 11.17 30.28
CA GLU A 87 -11.66 10.34 30.63
C GLU A 87 -10.90 9.94 29.35
N SER A 88 -9.59 9.93 29.43
CA SER A 88 -8.77 9.79 28.22
C SER A 88 -7.67 8.75 28.35
N VAL A 89 -7.27 8.24 27.19
CA VAL A 89 -6.07 7.43 27.01
C VAL A 89 -5.12 8.14 26.05
N THR A 90 -3.83 8.08 26.36
CA THR A 90 -2.80 8.67 25.50
C THR A 90 -2.48 7.71 24.37
N ILE A 91 -2.53 8.20 23.12
CA ILE A 91 -2.17 7.48 21.90
C ILE A 91 -0.72 7.80 21.54
N ASP A 92 0.11 6.78 21.41
CA ASP A 92 1.51 6.92 21.01
C ASP A 92 1.66 7.18 19.51
N GLU A 93 2.88 7.46 19.06
CA GLU A 93 3.17 7.80 17.67
C GLU A 93 2.70 6.71 16.67
N GLU A 94 2.95 5.44 16.97
CA GLU A 94 2.54 4.36 16.07
C GLU A 94 1.01 4.23 16.00
N ARG A 95 0.33 4.42 17.13
CA ARG A 95 -1.15 4.38 17.15
C ARG A 95 -1.76 5.62 16.52
N VAL A 96 -1.08 6.77 16.52
CA VAL A 96 -1.45 7.92 15.69
C VAL A 96 -1.40 7.54 14.19
N GLN A 97 -0.37 6.82 13.75
CA GLN A 97 -0.28 6.33 12.38
C GLN A 97 -1.40 5.33 12.04
N LEU A 98 -1.72 4.41 12.95
CA LEU A 98 -2.83 3.47 12.76
C LEU A 98 -4.20 4.17 12.80
N LEU A 99 -4.37 5.18 13.66
CA LEU A 99 -5.54 6.04 13.67
C LEU A 99 -5.71 6.76 12.33
N HIS A 100 -4.61 7.27 11.76
CA HIS A 100 -4.60 7.89 10.44
C HIS A 100 -5.02 6.90 9.33
N VAL A 101 -4.48 5.68 9.38
CA VAL A 101 -4.88 4.59 8.45
C VAL A 101 -6.38 4.32 8.52
N LEU A 102 -6.97 4.28 9.72
CA LEU A 102 -8.41 4.09 9.92
C LEU A 102 -9.20 5.32 9.47
N ALA A 103 -8.79 6.50 9.93
CA ALA A 103 -9.51 7.76 9.71
C ALA A 103 -9.64 8.11 8.23
N ASP A 104 -8.59 7.90 7.45
CA ASP A 104 -8.55 8.19 6.02
C ASP A 104 -9.15 7.06 5.16
N GLY A 105 -9.60 5.95 5.77
CA GLY A 105 -10.21 4.83 5.06
C GLY A 105 -9.22 3.87 4.37
N TRP A 106 -7.91 3.95 4.66
CA TRP A 106 -6.93 3.02 4.10
C TRP A 106 -7.19 1.56 4.48
N ALA A 107 -7.85 1.33 5.63
CA ALA A 107 -8.25 0.01 6.13
C ALA A 107 -9.56 -0.52 5.51
N GLY A 108 -10.16 0.18 4.56
CA GLY A 108 -11.36 -0.22 3.84
C GLY A 108 -12.58 -0.36 4.77
N LYS A 109 -13.04 -1.57 5.00
CA LYS A 109 -14.22 -1.83 5.85
C LYS A 109 -13.95 -1.85 7.35
N LEU A 110 -12.68 -1.83 7.77
CA LEU A 110 -12.34 -1.71 9.17
C LEU A 110 -12.48 -0.24 9.60
N ASN A 111 -13.39 0.01 10.53
CA ASN A 111 -13.76 1.36 10.97
C ASN A 111 -13.48 1.62 12.45
N ASN A 112 -12.70 0.75 13.09
CA ASN A 112 -12.24 0.90 14.47
C ASN A 112 -10.94 0.09 14.65
N PHE A 113 -10.27 0.25 15.77
CA PHE A 113 -9.29 -0.75 16.20
C PHE A 113 -9.99 -2.10 16.36
N MET A 114 -9.34 -3.16 15.90
CA MET A 114 -9.94 -4.49 15.81
C MET A 114 -10.46 -4.98 17.16
N ASN A 115 -11.65 -5.55 17.15
CA ASN A 115 -12.13 -6.37 18.24
C ASN A 115 -11.48 -7.77 18.23
N GLU A 116 -11.74 -8.59 19.25
CA GLU A 116 -11.10 -9.90 19.38
C GLU A 116 -11.41 -10.84 18.20
N MET A 117 -12.65 -10.82 17.68
CA MET A 117 -13.05 -11.67 16.56
C MET A 117 -12.36 -11.23 15.25
N GLU A 118 -12.33 -9.93 14.97
CA GLU A 118 -11.63 -9.38 13.80
C GLU A 118 -10.13 -9.68 13.87
N LEU A 119 -9.51 -9.54 15.03
CA LEU A 119 -8.11 -9.91 15.24
C LEU A 119 -7.86 -11.39 14.92
N LEU A 120 -8.68 -12.30 15.43
CA LEU A 120 -8.56 -13.73 15.17
C LEU A 120 -8.79 -14.07 13.69
N GLU A 121 -9.78 -13.45 13.04
CA GLU A 121 -9.99 -13.61 11.60
C GLU A 121 -8.77 -13.17 10.79
N VAL A 122 -8.19 -12.01 11.12
CA VAL A 122 -6.97 -11.50 10.47
C VAL A 122 -5.79 -12.45 10.68
N LEU A 123 -5.57 -12.92 11.88
CA LEU A 123 -4.45 -13.81 12.19
C LEU A 123 -4.58 -15.16 11.48
N HIS A 124 -5.78 -15.72 11.42
CA HIS A 124 -6.01 -17.08 10.91
C HIS A 124 -6.40 -17.13 9.43
N TYR A 125 -7.15 -16.16 8.94
CA TYR A 125 -7.73 -16.18 7.58
C TYR A 125 -7.26 -15.04 6.69
N LYS A 126 -6.53 -14.04 7.24
CA LYS A 126 -6.12 -12.82 6.51
C LYS A 126 -7.30 -12.02 5.95
N THR A 127 -8.45 -12.10 6.61
CA THR A 127 -9.68 -11.41 6.23
C THR A 127 -10.38 -10.82 7.45
N ILE A 128 -11.24 -9.84 7.21
CA ILE A 128 -12.29 -9.41 8.12
C ILE A 128 -13.65 -9.69 7.48
N THR A 129 -14.65 -9.98 8.30
CA THR A 129 -16.01 -10.26 7.84
C THR A 129 -16.93 -9.10 8.23
N ASP A 130 -17.61 -8.50 7.26
CA ASP A 130 -18.57 -7.43 7.55
C ASP A 130 -19.90 -7.99 8.11
N LYS A 131 -20.78 -7.07 8.54
CA LYS A 131 -22.11 -7.41 9.08
C LYS A 131 -23.02 -8.21 8.14
N ASN A 132 -22.72 -8.25 6.84
CA ASN A 132 -23.44 -8.99 5.84
C ASN A 132 -22.83 -10.38 5.58
N GLY A 133 -21.76 -10.73 6.26
CA GLY A 133 -21.01 -11.97 6.08
C GLY A 133 -20.02 -11.95 4.91
N GLN A 134 -19.79 -10.80 4.29
CA GLN A 134 -18.83 -10.68 3.20
C GLN A 134 -17.41 -10.53 3.78
N ARG A 135 -16.46 -11.27 3.21
CA ARG A 135 -15.06 -11.25 3.59
C ARG A 135 -14.26 -10.27 2.74
N TYR A 136 -13.39 -9.53 3.41
CA TYR A 136 -12.47 -8.59 2.79
C TYR A 136 -11.05 -8.91 3.22
N LEU A 137 -10.10 -8.84 2.29
CA LEU A 137 -8.68 -9.01 2.58
C LEU A 137 -8.22 -7.97 3.61
N HIS A 138 -7.74 -8.45 4.73
CA HIS A 138 -7.06 -7.65 5.75
C HIS A 138 -6.07 -8.56 6.48
N SER A 139 -4.79 -8.32 6.37
CA SER A 139 -3.78 -9.33 6.70
C SER A 139 -2.84 -8.95 7.83
N VAL A 140 -2.93 -7.72 8.33
CA VAL A 140 -2.16 -7.25 9.47
C VAL A 140 -3.09 -6.75 10.58
N PRO A 141 -2.77 -6.93 11.86
CA PRO A 141 -3.58 -6.41 12.94
C PRO A 141 -3.47 -4.88 13.05
N ILE A 142 -4.62 -4.21 13.14
CA ILE A 142 -4.72 -2.80 13.52
C ILE A 142 -5.30 -2.76 14.91
N THR A 143 -4.45 -2.73 15.92
CA THR A 143 -4.81 -2.89 17.33
C THR A 143 -4.22 -1.78 18.18
N TRP A 144 -4.81 -1.57 19.35
CA TRP A 144 -4.32 -0.61 20.31
C TRP A 144 -4.03 -1.28 21.66
N PRO A 145 -2.76 -1.58 21.98
CA PRO A 145 -2.38 -2.12 23.27
C PRO A 145 -2.42 -1.05 24.38
N VAL A 146 -2.96 -1.46 25.52
CA VAL A 146 -3.04 -0.65 26.72
C VAL A 146 -2.62 -1.43 27.95
N SER A 147 -2.19 -0.75 29.01
CA SER A 147 -1.87 -1.39 30.27
C SER A 147 -3.13 -1.92 30.97
N LYS A 148 -2.97 -2.89 31.85
CA LYS A 148 -4.03 -3.40 32.70
C LYS A 148 -4.68 -2.29 33.53
N GLU A 149 -3.87 -1.39 34.08
CA GLU A 149 -4.34 -0.25 34.87
C GLU A 149 -5.25 0.68 34.05
N SER A 150 -4.85 0.99 32.81
CA SER A 150 -5.68 1.78 31.88
C SER A 150 -6.99 1.07 31.55
N ALA A 151 -6.96 -0.24 31.30
CA ALA A 151 -8.15 -1.02 31.04
C ALA A 151 -9.13 -0.99 32.23
N GLU A 152 -8.66 -1.29 33.44
CA GLU A 152 -9.46 -1.27 34.66
C GLU A 152 -10.06 0.12 34.97
N LYS A 153 -9.33 1.20 34.66
CA LYS A 153 -9.82 2.59 34.85
C LYS A 153 -10.93 2.94 33.86
N LEU A 154 -10.84 2.47 32.63
CA LEU A 154 -11.64 2.97 31.51
C LEU A 154 -12.80 2.03 31.09
N GLU A 155 -12.83 0.77 31.54
CA GLU A 155 -13.80 -0.24 31.08
C GLU A 155 -15.28 0.13 31.33
N ASN A 156 -15.55 0.94 32.35
CA ASN A 156 -16.92 1.34 32.72
C ASN A 156 -17.31 2.74 32.19
N GLN A 157 -16.45 3.36 31.38
CA GLN A 157 -16.73 4.67 30.81
C GLN A 157 -17.67 4.50 29.60
N PRO A 158 -18.70 5.35 29.44
CA PRO A 158 -19.56 5.33 28.26
C PRO A 158 -18.81 5.77 27.00
N ARG A 159 -17.81 6.64 27.15
CA ARG A 159 -16.95 7.19 26.12
C ARG A 159 -15.57 7.49 26.70
N ILE A 160 -14.55 7.41 25.86
CA ILE A 160 -13.19 7.83 26.19
C ILE A 160 -12.61 8.67 25.06
N ALA A 161 -11.78 9.66 25.44
CA ALA A 161 -11.05 10.50 24.49
C ALA A 161 -9.67 9.91 24.17
N LEU A 162 -9.25 10.06 22.91
CA LEU A 162 -7.94 9.68 22.43
C LEU A 162 -7.06 10.92 22.37
N ARG A 163 -6.05 11.03 23.26
CA ARG A 163 -5.16 12.19 23.33
C ARG A 163 -3.80 11.90 22.71
N HIS A 164 -3.38 12.81 21.85
CA HIS A 164 -2.06 12.74 21.22
C HIS A 164 -0.94 12.81 22.26
N PHE A 165 0.06 11.94 22.18
CA PHE A 165 1.12 11.77 23.17
C PHE A 165 1.99 13.04 23.40
N SER A 166 2.20 13.87 22.39
CA SER A 166 3.07 15.04 22.49
C SER A 166 2.33 16.37 22.59
N THR A 167 1.18 16.53 21.93
CA THR A 167 0.40 17.79 21.93
C THR A 167 -0.71 17.78 22.96
N ASN A 168 -1.07 16.62 23.52
CA ASN A 168 -2.20 16.41 24.41
C ASN A 168 -3.57 16.79 23.81
N GLU A 169 -3.64 17.04 22.50
CA GLU A 169 -4.89 17.32 21.82
C GLU A 169 -5.75 16.06 21.70
N VAL A 170 -7.06 16.23 21.79
CA VAL A 170 -7.99 15.13 21.52
C VAL A 170 -8.11 14.92 20.02
N LEU A 171 -7.77 13.71 19.56
CA LEU A 171 -7.85 13.31 18.16
C LEU A 171 -9.15 12.60 17.82
N GLY A 172 -9.73 11.89 18.79
CA GLY A 172 -10.93 11.09 18.55
C GLY A 172 -11.61 10.63 19.82
N VAL A 173 -12.72 9.95 19.65
CA VAL A 173 -13.55 9.39 20.73
C VAL A 173 -13.89 7.96 20.40
N ILE A 174 -13.73 7.06 21.38
CA ILE A 174 -14.25 5.69 21.33
C ILE A 174 -15.51 5.63 22.19
N GLU A 175 -16.60 5.13 21.61
CA GLU A 175 -17.84 4.87 22.34
C GLU A 175 -17.87 3.44 22.88
N LYS A 176 -18.33 3.28 24.11
CA LYS A 176 -18.40 1.99 24.82
C LYS A 176 -17.11 1.18 24.67
N PRO A 177 -16.02 1.64 25.27
CA PRO A 177 -14.73 0.97 25.17
C PRO A 177 -14.81 -0.48 25.66
N VAL A 178 -14.12 -1.35 24.97
CA VAL A 178 -14.02 -2.79 25.27
C VAL A 178 -12.55 -3.17 25.32
N PHE A 179 -12.19 -3.97 26.31
CA PHE A 179 -10.83 -4.42 26.54
C PHE A 179 -10.77 -5.94 26.53
N PHE A 180 -9.77 -6.51 25.84
CA PHE A 180 -9.53 -7.95 25.78
C PHE A 180 -8.03 -8.24 25.79
N LEU A 181 -7.64 -9.48 26.01
CA LEU A 181 -6.23 -9.87 26.14
C LEU A 181 -5.44 -9.65 24.87
N ASN A 182 -4.28 -9.01 24.99
CA ASN A 182 -3.28 -8.94 23.93
C ASN A 182 -2.56 -10.29 23.79
N ARG A 183 -2.92 -11.05 22.79
CA ARG A 183 -2.38 -12.40 22.51
C ARG A 183 -1.02 -12.32 21.81
N LYS A 184 -0.05 -11.66 22.43
CA LYS A 184 1.27 -11.32 21.85
C LYS A 184 1.94 -12.50 21.15
N GLU A 185 1.98 -13.68 21.81
CA GLU A 185 2.60 -14.88 21.24
C GLU A 185 1.87 -15.37 19.98
N GLU A 186 0.54 -15.40 20.03
CA GLU A 186 -0.27 -15.79 18.87
C GLU A 186 -0.09 -14.79 17.71
N ILE A 187 -0.10 -13.50 18.00
CA ILE A 187 0.14 -12.45 17.00
C ILE A 187 1.54 -12.64 16.39
N CYS A 188 2.58 -12.77 17.21
CA CYS A 188 3.95 -12.94 16.71
C CYS A 188 4.06 -14.18 15.81
N THR A 189 3.53 -15.31 16.25
CA THR A 189 3.58 -16.57 15.49
C THR A 189 2.86 -16.43 14.14
N ARG A 190 1.64 -15.89 14.14
CA ARG A 190 0.79 -15.85 12.95
C ARG A 190 1.15 -14.74 11.98
N LEU A 191 1.70 -13.65 12.47
CA LEU A 191 2.05 -12.49 11.65
C LEU A 191 3.48 -12.60 11.11
N PHE A 192 4.45 -12.85 11.96
CA PHE A 192 5.88 -12.83 11.63
C PHE A 192 6.50 -14.22 11.41
N GLY A 193 5.89 -15.27 11.96
CA GLY A 193 6.48 -16.61 11.96
C GLY A 193 7.66 -16.78 12.91
N THR A 194 7.90 -15.83 13.82
CA THR A 194 8.97 -15.84 14.80
C THR A 194 8.57 -15.17 16.11
N HIS A 195 9.20 -15.59 17.20
CA HIS A 195 9.12 -14.96 18.53
C HIS A 195 10.41 -14.24 18.92
N SER A 196 11.42 -14.25 18.05
CA SER A 196 12.70 -13.65 18.36
C SER A 196 12.59 -12.15 18.57
N LYS A 197 13.06 -11.66 19.71
CA LYS A 197 13.08 -10.22 20.03
C LYS A 197 14.12 -9.44 19.23
N GLU A 198 14.97 -10.11 18.46
CA GLU A 198 15.83 -9.46 17.47
C GLU A 198 15.02 -8.94 16.27
N HIS A 199 13.78 -9.39 16.09
CA HIS A 199 12.84 -8.80 15.17
C HIS A 199 12.23 -7.53 15.81
N PRO A 200 12.42 -6.32 15.23
CA PRO A 200 12.10 -5.06 15.90
C PRO A 200 10.62 -4.91 16.28
N LYS A 201 9.71 -5.45 15.47
CA LYS A 201 8.28 -5.44 15.82
C LYS A 201 7.91 -6.45 16.88
N VAL A 202 8.54 -7.60 16.90
CA VAL A 202 8.34 -8.61 17.97
C VAL A 202 8.82 -8.05 19.29
N GLN A 203 10.01 -7.44 19.33
CA GLN A 203 10.52 -6.77 20.52
C GLN A 203 9.50 -5.75 21.06
N LYS A 204 9.06 -4.84 20.20
CA LYS A 204 8.11 -3.79 20.54
C LYS A 204 6.79 -4.37 21.07
N MET A 205 6.24 -5.42 20.42
CA MET A 205 5.01 -6.07 20.89
C MET A 205 5.12 -6.67 22.30
N TYR A 206 6.27 -7.24 22.65
CA TYR A 206 6.47 -7.76 24.02
C TYR A 206 6.58 -6.66 25.08
N GLU A 207 6.94 -5.44 24.69
CA GLU A 207 7.01 -4.26 25.55
C GLU A 207 5.65 -3.55 25.71
N GLU A 208 4.69 -3.81 24.83
CA GLU A 208 3.34 -3.22 24.85
C GLU A 208 2.47 -3.74 25.98
N GLY A 209 1.33 -3.06 26.22
CA GLY A 209 0.34 -3.44 27.20
C GLY A 209 -0.28 -4.83 26.98
N ASP A 210 -0.80 -5.43 28.05
CA ASP A 210 -1.35 -6.80 28.02
C ASP A 210 -2.83 -6.85 27.60
N TYR A 211 -3.45 -5.71 27.37
CA TYR A 211 -4.82 -5.61 26.87
C TYR A 211 -4.86 -4.85 25.55
N LEU A 212 -5.85 -5.15 24.73
CA LEU A 212 -6.19 -4.41 23.51
C LEU A 212 -7.48 -3.66 23.70
N LEU A 213 -7.50 -2.39 23.26
CA LEU A 213 -8.63 -1.48 23.32
C LEU A 213 -9.34 -1.41 21.97
N THR A 214 -10.66 -1.53 22.01
CA THR A 214 -11.59 -1.24 20.91
C THR A 214 -12.85 -0.59 21.49
N GLY A 215 -13.95 -0.54 20.76
CA GLY A 215 -15.24 -0.05 21.22
C GLY A 215 -16.34 -0.27 20.18
N GLU A 216 -17.55 0.19 20.48
CA GLU A 216 -18.68 0.09 19.55
C GLU A 216 -18.46 0.95 18.29
N SER A 217 -17.91 2.16 18.46
CA SER A 217 -17.55 3.04 17.34
C SER A 217 -16.33 3.91 17.66
N LEU A 218 -15.62 4.29 16.63
CA LEU A 218 -14.53 5.27 16.65
C LEU A 218 -14.95 6.48 15.82
N LYS A 219 -14.81 7.68 16.38
CA LYS A 219 -14.99 8.95 15.68
C LYS A 219 -13.70 9.74 15.78
N VAL A 220 -13.20 10.22 14.66
CA VAL A 220 -12.00 11.06 14.60
C VAL A 220 -12.43 12.50 14.44
N ILE A 221 -12.12 13.35 15.43
CA ILE A 221 -12.63 14.71 15.51
C ILE A 221 -11.66 15.77 14.96
N LYS A 222 -10.43 15.36 14.68
CA LYS A 222 -9.41 16.21 14.06
C LYS A 222 -8.68 15.44 13.00
N LYS A 223 -8.33 16.10 11.89
CA LYS A 223 -7.43 15.51 10.90
C LYS A 223 -6.08 15.21 11.55
N VAL A 224 -5.55 14.01 11.30
CA VAL A 224 -4.22 13.64 11.76
C VAL A 224 -3.19 14.40 10.93
N LEU A 225 -2.45 15.30 11.57
CA LEU A 225 -1.40 16.11 10.97
C LEU A 225 -0.09 15.87 11.73
N TYR A 226 1.00 15.78 10.99
CA TYR A 226 2.35 15.59 11.57
C TYR A 226 3.11 16.90 11.66
N ASN A 227 2.70 17.93 10.92
CA ASN A 227 3.34 19.26 10.87
C ASN A 227 4.85 19.20 10.55
N ASP A 228 5.23 18.21 9.76
CA ASP A 228 6.60 17.95 9.32
C ASP A 228 6.91 18.49 7.90
N GLY A 229 5.97 19.28 7.35
CA GLY A 229 6.07 19.84 6.00
C GLY A 229 5.68 18.85 4.88
N LEU A 230 5.18 17.65 5.23
CA LEU A 230 4.82 16.61 4.28
C LEU A 230 3.33 16.28 4.28
N ASP A 231 2.52 17.00 5.04
CA ASP A 231 1.08 16.69 5.19
C ASP A 231 0.30 16.81 3.87
N GLU A 232 0.79 17.62 2.93
CA GLU A 232 0.20 17.75 1.58
C GLU A 232 0.32 16.46 0.74
N TYR A 233 1.28 15.59 1.04
CA TYR A 233 1.47 14.30 0.37
C TYR A 233 0.70 13.15 1.04
N ARG A 234 0.12 13.37 2.23
CA ARG A 234 -0.68 12.37 2.96
C ARG A 234 -2.13 12.42 2.48
N LEU A 235 -2.32 11.88 1.28
CA LEU A 235 -3.63 11.87 0.60
C LEU A 235 -4.47 10.70 1.10
N THR A 236 -5.79 10.89 1.18
CA THR A 236 -6.73 9.80 1.39
C THR A 236 -6.88 8.96 0.13
N PRO A 237 -7.39 7.71 0.21
CA PRO A 237 -7.74 6.91 -0.96
C PRO A 237 -8.64 7.66 -1.96
N ASN A 238 -9.63 8.41 -1.46
CA ASN A 238 -10.54 9.20 -2.29
C ASN A 238 -9.80 10.32 -3.04
N GLN A 239 -8.93 11.06 -2.34
CA GLN A 239 -8.13 12.12 -2.96
C GLN A 239 -7.19 11.59 -4.05
N ILE A 240 -6.60 10.40 -3.87
CA ILE A 240 -5.80 9.75 -4.91
C ILE A 240 -6.65 9.43 -6.14
N GLN A 241 -7.86 8.93 -5.95
CA GLN A 241 -8.78 8.65 -7.05
C GLN A 241 -9.22 9.93 -7.77
N GLU A 242 -9.47 11.02 -7.04
CA GLU A 242 -9.78 12.34 -7.61
C GLU A 242 -8.61 12.87 -8.44
N LEU A 243 -7.39 12.85 -7.90
CA LEU A 243 -6.19 13.26 -8.65
C LEU A 243 -5.94 12.39 -9.89
N ALA A 244 -6.21 11.10 -9.82
CA ALA A 244 -6.11 10.23 -11.00
C ALA A 244 -7.11 10.66 -12.09
N LYS A 245 -8.35 10.99 -11.72
CA LYS A 245 -9.35 11.55 -12.64
C LYS A 245 -8.94 12.91 -13.21
N GLU A 246 -8.45 13.82 -12.38
CA GLU A 246 -7.93 15.14 -12.82
C GLU A 246 -6.79 14.98 -13.83
N LYS A 247 -5.92 14.00 -13.62
CA LYS A 247 -4.86 13.63 -14.57
C LYS A 247 -5.38 12.85 -15.78
N SER A 248 -6.70 12.60 -15.88
CA SER A 248 -7.31 11.80 -16.95
C SER A 248 -6.71 10.39 -17.06
N ALA A 249 -6.38 9.78 -15.93
CA ALA A 249 -5.88 8.41 -15.89
C ALA A 249 -6.94 7.44 -16.41
N ASP A 250 -6.56 6.56 -17.33
CA ASP A 250 -7.37 5.42 -17.74
C ASP A 250 -6.96 4.12 -17.05
N VAL A 251 -5.87 4.17 -16.30
CA VAL A 251 -5.42 3.12 -15.40
C VAL A 251 -4.42 3.68 -14.38
N VAL A 252 -4.48 3.18 -13.15
CA VAL A 252 -3.53 3.52 -12.10
C VAL A 252 -2.68 2.29 -11.75
N TYR A 253 -1.36 2.44 -11.84
CA TYR A 253 -0.42 1.44 -11.35
C TYR A 253 0.40 1.98 -10.20
N ALA A 254 0.64 1.15 -9.19
CA ALA A 254 1.30 1.59 -7.95
C ALA A 254 2.61 0.86 -7.68
N PHE A 255 3.51 1.60 -7.07
CA PHE A 255 4.76 1.08 -6.53
C PHE A 255 4.96 1.59 -5.11
N GLN A 256 5.10 0.66 -4.17
CA GLN A 256 5.43 0.96 -2.79
C GLN A 256 6.92 0.78 -2.53
N LEU A 257 7.49 1.69 -1.77
CA LEU A 257 8.89 1.60 -1.38
C LEU A 257 9.14 2.23 -0.01
N ARG A 258 10.24 1.80 0.63
CA ARG A 258 10.78 2.37 1.86
C ARG A 258 12.21 2.86 1.70
N ASN A 259 12.80 2.62 0.54
CA ASN A 259 14.16 3.03 0.19
C ASN A 259 14.14 4.17 -0.82
N PRO A 260 15.20 4.96 -0.93
CA PRO A 260 15.39 5.88 -2.03
C PRO A 260 15.35 5.19 -3.39
N LEU A 261 14.82 5.90 -4.40
CA LEU A 261 14.79 5.42 -5.77
C LEU A 261 16.19 5.44 -6.39
N HIS A 262 16.54 4.38 -7.10
CA HIS A 262 17.68 4.34 -8.00
C HIS A 262 17.23 4.10 -9.45
N ASN A 263 18.10 4.27 -10.42
CA ASN A 263 17.75 4.19 -11.84
C ASN A 263 17.16 2.84 -12.25
N GLY A 264 17.43 1.76 -11.52
CA GLY A 264 16.77 0.48 -11.71
C GLY A 264 15.28 0.50 -11.36
N HIS A 265 14.89 1.27 -10.33
CA HIS A 265 13.47 1.50 -10.02
C HIS A 265 12.82 2.36 -11.10
N VAL A 266 13.45 3.47 -11.49
CA VAL A 266 12.96 4.36 -12.55
C VAL A 266 12.73 3.59 -13.85
N MET A 267 13.70 2.77 -14.24
CA MET A 267 13.60 1.92 -15.44
C MET A 267 12.42 0.94 -15.34
N LEU A 268 12.21 0.32 -14.18
CA LEU A 268 11.08 -0.58 -13.96
C LEU A 268 9.75 0.14 -14.09
N LEU A 269 9.61 1.32 -13.46
CA LEU A 269 8.39 2.12 -13.48
C LEU A 269 8.03 2.58 -14.89
N ASN A 270 9.01 3.11 -15.62
CA ASN A 270 8.83 3.51 -17.02
C ASN A 270 8.51 2.31 -17.93
N SER A 271 9.21 1.18 -17.78
CA SER A 271 8.92 -0.05 -18.51
C SER A 271 7.52 -0.62 -18.24
N THR A 272 7.02 -0.45 -17.01
CA THR A 272 5.65 -0.84 -16.67
C THR A 272 4.63 0.07 -17.36
N ARG A 273 4.85 1.37 -17.37
CA ARG A 273 4.01 2.33 -18.11
C ARG A 273 3.97 1.97 -19.61
N ASP A 274 5.13 1.76 -20.22
CA ASP A 274 5.22 1.46 -21.65
C ASP A 274 4.49 0.16 -22.00
N MET A 275 4.59 -0.86 -21.15
CA MET A 275 3.83 -2.10 -21.30
C MET A 275 2.31 -1.88 -21.16
N LEU A 276 1.85 -0.99 -20.26
CA LEU A 276 0.43 -0.66 -20.17
C LEU A 276 -0.05 0.06 -21.43
N ILE A 277 0.76 0.96 -22.01
CA ILE A 277 0.48 1.59 -23.30
C ILE A 277 0.39 0.54 -24.42
N GLU A 278 1.30 -0.44 -24.46
CA GLU A 278 1.26 -1.55 -25.41
C GLU A 278 0.00 -2.43 -25.25
N ARG A 279 -0.57 -2.49 -24.05
CA ARG A 279 -1.86 -3.15 -23.76
C ARG A 279 -3.09 -2.34 -24.17
N GLY A 280 -2.90 -1.10 -24.64
CA GLY A 280 -3.97 -0.25 -25.17
C GLY A 280 -4.41 0.90 -24.25
N TYR A 281 -3.85 1.03 -23.05
CA TYR A 281 -4.08 2.19 -22.20
C TYR A 281 -3.45 3.43 -22.82
N LYS A 282 -4.13 4.58 -22.71
CA LYS A 282 -3.68 5.84 -23.32
C LYS A 282 -2.89 6.71 -22.34
N ASN A 283 -3.25 6.65 -21.09
CA ASN A 283 -2.68 7.49 -20.05
C ASN A 283 -2.52 6.76 -18.69
N PRO A 284 -1.63 5.77 -18.60
CA PRO A 284 -1.31 5.12 -17.34
C PRO A 284 -0.69 6.12 -16.36
N VAL A 285 -1.23 6.21 -15.15
CA VAL A 285 -0.73 7.09 -14.08
C VAL A 285 -0.09 6.26 -12.97
N LEU A 286 1.13 6.64 -12.59
CA LEU A 286 1.88 6.04 -11.50
C LEU A 286 1.43 6.63 -10.15
N LEU A 287 1.04 5.77 -9.22
CA LEU A 287 1.03 6.10 -7.80
C LEU A 287 2.38 5.67 -7.19
N LEU A 288 3.29 6.64 -7.03
CA LEU A 288 4.52 6.45 -6.28
C LEU A 288 4.23 6.65 -4.80
N HIS A 289 4.28 5.57 -4.01
CA HIS A 289 3.65 5.53 -2.69
C HIS A 289 4.63 5.09 -1.61
N PRO A 290 5.57 5.97 -1.19
CA PRO A 290 6.51 5.70 -0.11
C PRO A 290 5.79 5.43 1.21
N CYS A 291 6.36 4.51 2.00
CA CYS A 291 5.93 4.23 3.36
C CYS A 291 6.21 5.43 4.26
N GLY A 292 5.20 5.97 4.90
CA GLY A 292 5.29 7.16 5.74
C GLY A 292 5.12 6.92 7.23
N GLY A 293 4.70 5.72 7.63
CA GLY A 293 4.69 5.33 9.03
C GLY A 293 6.07 4.88 9.52
N TRP A 294 6.11 4.35 10.72
CA TRP A 294 7.35 3.88 11.36
C TRP A 294 8.12 2.89 10.46
N THR A 295 9.44 3.11 10.37
CA THR A 295 10.43 2.20 9.79
C THR A 295 11.57 2.01 10.78
N LYS A 296 12.41 0.98 10.57
CA LYS A 296 13.56 0.74 11.45
C LYS A 296 14.61 1.85 11.34
N ASP A 297 15.40 2.04 12.39
CA ASP A 297 16.31 3.19 12.55
C ASP A 297 17.39 3.32 11.48
N ASP A 298 17.77 2.24 10.80
CA ASP A 298 18.77 2.25 9.74
C ASP A 298 18.17 2.53 8.34
N ASP A 299 16.85 2.67 8.22
CA ASP A 299 16.22 3.13 6.98
C ASP A 299 16.39 4.66 6.83
N VAL A 300 16.39 5.15 5.59
CA VAL A 300 16.49 6.59 5.33
C VAL A 300 15.21 7.29 5.77
N PRO A 301 15.29 8.40 6.52
CA PRO A 301 14.11 9.13 6.99
C PRO A 301 13.16 9.54 5.88
N LEU A 302 11.89 9.70 6.23
CA LEU A 302 10.81 9.97 5.27
C LEU A 302 11.04 11.27 4.50
N ASP A 303 11.42 12.35 5.19
CA ASP A 303 11.68 13.67 4.59
C ASP A 303 12.77 13.62 3.53
N ILE A 304 13.86 12.90 3.81
CA ILE A 304 14.96 12.69 2.86
C ILE A 304 14.51 11.85 1.66
N ARG A 305 13.71 10.80 1.90
CA ARG A 305 13.14 10.00 0.81
C ARG A 305 12.22 10.82 -0.07
N MET A 306 11.36 11.66 0.52
CA MET A 306 10.44 12.51 -0.22
C MET A 306 11.17 13.55 -1.07
N GLN A 307 12.20 14.22 -0.52
CA GLN A 307 13.06 15.13 -1.28
C GLN A 307 13.73 14.41 -2.46
N GLN A 308 14.24 13.20 -2.24
CA GLN A 308 14.87 12.40 -3.27
C GLN A 308 13.89 11.96 -4.38
N HIS A 309 12.67 11.56 -4.01
CA HIS A 309 11.64 11.20 -4.98
C HIS A 309 11.19 12.41 -5.80
N GLN A 310 11.01 13.55 -5.15
CA GLN A 310 10.66 14.80 -5.83
C GLN A 310 11.73 15.24 -6.81
N ALA A 311 13.02 15.14 -6.45
CA ALA A 311 14.13 15.48 -7.34
C ALA A 311 14.12 14.62 -8.63
N ILE A 312 13.79 13.35 -8.54
CA ILE A 312 13.68 12.45 -9.71
C ILE A 312 12.52 12.85 -10.63
N ILE A 313 11.40 13.30 -10.04
CA ILE A 313 10.25 13.80 -10.79
C ILE A 313 10.59 15.15 -11.43
N ASP A 314 11.25 16.06 -10.72
CA ASP A 314 11.64 17.38 -11.21
C ASP A 314 12.67 17.29 -12.35
N ASP A 315 13.57 16.30 -12.30
CA ASP A 315 14.50 15.99 -13.37
C ASP A 315 13.84 15.24 -14.56
N ASN A 316 12.52 15.03 -14.49
CA ASN A 316 11.70 14.37 -15.51
C ASN A 316 12.15 12.91 -15.83
N GLU A 317 12.79 12.22 -14.90
CA GLU A 317 13.07 10.79 -15.02
C GLU A 317 11.79 9.96 -14.83
N LEU A 318 10.85 10.47 -14.02
CA LEU A 318 9.45 10.06 -13.97
C LEU A 318 8.58 11.23 -14.45
N ASN A 319 7.66 10.97 -15.36
CA ASN A 319 6.79 12.02 -15.91
C ASN A 319 5.86 12.58 -14.81
N LYS A 320 6.03 13.86 -14.46
CA LYS A 320 5.26 14.52 -13.39
C LYS A 320 3.75 14.58 -13.69
N ASP A 321 3.36 14.69 -14.96
CA ASP A 321 1.96 14.76 -15.34
C ASP A 321 1.26 13.41 -15.22
N GLN A 322 2.04 12.31 -15.22
CA GLN A 322 1.59 10.93 -15.11
C GLN A 322 2.06 10.26 -13.80
N THR A 323 2.45 11.07 -12.80
CA THR A 323 2.86 10.57 -11.48
C THR A 323 2.09 11.27 -10.37
N ILE A 324 1.56 10.50 -9.44
CA ILE A 324 1.04 10.93 -8.15
C ILE A 324 2.06 10.48 -7.10
N LEU A 325 2.70 11.45 -6.44
CA LEU A 325 3.56 11.18 -5.29
C LEU A 325 2.72 11.37 -4.03
N ALA A 326 2.47 10.29 -3.30
CA ALA A 326 1.68 10.34 -2.07
C ALA A 326 2.32 9.47 -0.98
N ILE A 327 2.12 9.83 0.27
CA ILE A 327 2.64 9.11 1.43
C ILE A 327 1.60 8.12 1.94
N TRP A 328 2.00 6.86 2.10
CA TRP A 328 1.16 5.84 2.73
C TRP A 328 1.37 5.83 4.25
N PRO A 329 0.35 6.15 5.06
CA PRO A 329 0.54 6.42 6.49
C PRO A 329 0.79 5.18 7.35
N SER A 330 0.66 3.96 6.81
CA SER A 330 0.84 2.73 7.59
C SER A 330 2.27 2.56 8.09
N PRO A 331 2.45 2.16 9.36
CA PRO A 331 3.75 1.71 9.85
C PRO A 331 4.18 0.42 9.14
N MET A 332 5.49 0.20 9.01
CA MET A 332 6.03 -1.07 8.56
C MET A 332 5.94 -2.11 9.67
N TYR A 333 5.56 -3.33 9.30
CA TYR A 333 5.54 -4.49 10.21
C TYR A 333 6.77 -5.39 10.04
N TYR A 334 7.39 -5.39 8.86
CA TYR A 334 8.42 -6.36 8.46
C TYR A 334 7.91 -7.81 8.54
N ALA A 335 6.63 -7.99 8.20
CA ALA A 335 5.89 -9.24 8.29
C ALA A 335 5.84 -10.02 6.96
N GLY A 336 6.70 -9.68 6.01
CA GLY A 336 6.86 -10.37 4.73
C GLY A 336 5.54 -10.71 4.03
N PRO A 337 5.18 -12.01 3.92
CA PRO A 337 3.97 -12.44 3.20
C PRO A 337 2.67 -11.81 3.71
N SER A 338 2.52 -11.68 5.02
CA SER A 338 1.33 -11.06 5.60
C SER A 338 1.23 -9.59 5.27
N GLU A 339 2.34 -8.87 5.33
CA GLU A 339 2.34 -7.43 5.08
C GLU A 339 2.19 -7.09 3.60
N VAL A 340 2.71 -7.89 2.68
CA VAL A 340 2.54 -7.62 1.24
C VAL A 340 1.08 -7.75 0.81
N LEU A 341 0.29 -8.62 1.44
CA LEU A 341 -1.16 -8.68 1.25
C LEU A 341 -1.83 -7.37 1.72
N TRP A 342 -1.39 -6.80 2.84
CA TRP A 342 -1.84 -5.49 3.32
C TRP A 342 -1.46 -4.35 2.36
N HIS A 343 -0.26 -4.41 1.79
CA HIS A 343 0.15 -3.45 0.78
C HIS A 343 -0.81 -3.39 -0.41
N VAL A 344 -1.26 -4.53 -0.89
CA VAL A 344 -2.24 -4.61 -1.98
C VAL A 344 -3.63 -4.21 -1.52
N ALA A 345 -4.11 -4.72 -0.37
CA ALA A 345 -5.44 -4.41 0.15
C ALA A 345 -5.67 -2.90 0.27
N SER A 346 -4.70 -2.17 0.84
CA SER A 346 -4.81 -0.71 0.98
C SER A 346 -4.80 0.03 -0.37
N ARG A 347 -4.05 -0.46 -1.38
CA ARG A 347 -4.04 0.17 -2.72
C ARG A 347 -5.30 -0.13 -3.52
N LEU A 348 -5.93 -1.27 -3.31
CA LEU A 348 -7.26 -1.54 -3.85
C LEU A 348 -8.27 -0.47 -3.39
N ASN A 349 -8.19 -0.03 -2.14
CA ASN A 349 -9.04 1.05 -1.62
C ASN A 349 -8.77 2.40 -2.30
N ALA A 350 -7.55 2.63 -2.79
CA ALA A 350 -7.18 3.82 -3.55
C ALA A 350 -7.42 3.71 -5.07
N GLY A 351 -8.11 2.66 -5.54
CA GLY A 351 -8.46 2.52 -6.95
C GLY A 351 -7.32 2.02 -7.85
N VAL A 352 -6.27 1.43 -7.28
CA VAL A 352 -5.14 0.88 -8.03
C VAL A 352 -5.55 -0.42 -8.73
N GLU A 353 -5.21 -0.53 -10.02
CA GLU A 353 -5.53 -1.68 -10.86
C GLU A 353 -4.31 -2.55 -11.19
N TYR A 354 -3.10 -2.00 -11.09
CA TYR A 354 -1.85 -2.71 -11.28
C TYR A 354 -0.89 -2.42 -10.12
N PHE A 355 -0.36 -3.47 -9.51
CA PHE A 355 0.56 -3.32 -8.39
C PHE A 355 1.90 -3.99 -8.68
N ILE A 356 2.98 -3.20 -8.64
CA ILE A 356 4.34 -3.69 -8.85
C ILE A 356 4.86 -4.25 -7.53
N VAL A 357 5.22 -5.54 -7.53
CA VAL A 357 5.77 -6.23 -6.35
C VAL A 357 7.26 -6.39 -6.52
N GLY A 358 8.02 -5.73 -5.64
CA GLY A 358 9.47 -5.84 -5.60
C GLY A 358 9.98 -7.20 -5.13
N ARG A 359 11.30 -7.33 -5.09
CA ARG A 359 11.98 -8.43 -4.41
C ARG A 359 11.92 -8.16 -2.91
N ASP A 360 11.66 -9.20 -2.12
CA ASP A 360 11.63 -9.17 -0.65
C ASP A 360 10.79 -7.99 -0.07
N PRO A 361 9.52 -7.85 -0.52
CA PRO A 361 8.66 -6.79 -0.01
C PRO A 361 8.39 -7.02 1.47
N ALA A 362 8.52 -5.98 2.29
CA ALA A 362 8.38 -6.06 3.75
C ALA A 362 9.29 -7.11 4.42
N GLY A 363 10.42 -7.43 3.79
CA GLY A 363 11.38 -8.39 4.32
C GLY A 363 12.33 -7.78 5.34
N ILE A 364 12.95 -8.66 6.09
CA ILE A 364 13.95 -8.35 7.10
C ILE A 364 15.00 -9.48 7.15
N ASN A 365 16.19 -9.17 7.64
CA ASN A 365 17.22 -10.17 7.89
C ASN A 365 16.71 -11.20 8.92
N HIS A 366 17.15 -12.44 8.78
CA HIS A 366 16.81 -13.48 9.74
C HIS A 366 17.36 -13.11 11.12
N PRO A 367 16.53 -13.13 12.18
CA PRO A 367 16.95 -12.67 13.50
C PRO A 367 18.00 -13.57 14.17
N GLU A 368 18.17 -14.81 13.71
CA GLU A 368 19.04 -15.81 14.34
C GLU A 368 20.08 -16.39 13.37
N ILE A 369 20.02 -16.07 12.06
CA ILE A 369 20.93 -16.64 11.05
C ILE A 369 21.52 -15.49 10.24
N ASP A 370 22.80 -15.22 10.47
CA ASP A 370 23.52 -14.16 9.78
C ASP A 370 23.56 -14.37 8.26
N GLY A 371 23.28 -13.30 7.54
CA GLY A 371 23.34 -13.28 6.07
C GLY A 371 22.13 -13.87 5.37
N GLU A 372 21.17 -14.40 6.09
CA GLU A 372 19.91 -14.90 5.54
C GLU A 372 18.77 -13.88 5.70
N SER A 373 17.75 -13.98 4.83
CA SER A 373 16.49 -13.27 4.98
C SER A 373 15.50 -14.13 5.76
N LEU A 374 14.67 -13.51 6.61
CA LEU A 374 13.64 -14.25 7.36
C LEU A 374 12.61 -14.90 6.43
N TYR A 375 12.32 -14.25 5.30
CA TYR A 375 11.34 -14.73 4.32
C TYR A 375 12.00 -15.01 2.97
N ASP A 376 11.38 -15.91 2.17
CA ASP A 376 11.79 -16.13 0.77
C ASP A 376 11.75 -14.79 0.00
N PRO A 377 12.83 -14.36 -0.67
CA PRO A 377 12.87 -13.09 -1.40
C PRO A 377 11.78 -12.92 -2.47
N PHE A 378 11.17 -14.01 -2.92
CA PHE A 378 10.08 -14.01 -3.91
C PHE A 378 8.71 -14.35 -3.31
N HIS A 379 8.58 -14.32 -1.98
CA HIS A 379 7.32 -14.61 -1.30
C HIS A 379 6.18 -13.70 -1.78
N GLY A 380 6.46 -12.42 -2.06
CA GLY A 380 5.45 -11.43 -2.41
C GLY A 380 4.63 -11.84 -3.63
N GLN A 381 5.28 -12.24 -4.71
CA GLN A 381 4.59 -12.70 -5.92
C GLN A 381 3.77 -13.96 -5.66
N LYS A 382 4.33 -14.91 -4.91
CA LYS A 382 3.67 -16.18 -4.59
C LYS A 382 2.42 -15.99 -3.76
N VAL A 383 2.50 -15.23 -2.67
CA VAL A 383 1.37 -15.02 -1.75
C VAL A 383 0.26 -14.21 -2.40
N LEU A 384 0.59 -13.20 -3.21
CA LEU A 384 -0.41 -12.41 -3.92
C LEU A 384 -1.13 -13.23 -4.99
N GLN A 385 -0.43 -14.13 -5.67
CA GLN A 385 -1.05 -15.08 -6.60
C GLN A 385 -2.02 -16.04 -5.90
N LEU A 386 -1.65 -16.53 -4.71
CA LEU A 386 -2.50 -17.41 -3.90
C LEU A 386 -3.68 -16.66 -3.29
N GLY A 387 -3.48 -15.41 -2.91
CA GLY A 387 -4.48 -14.57 -2.25
C GLY A 387 -5.43 -13.82 -3.19
N LYS A 388 -5.28 -13.93 -4.51
CA LYS A 388 -6.06 -13.13 -5.47
C LYS A 388 -7.57 -13.25 -5.32
N ASP A 389 -8.07 -14.41 -4.91
CA ASP A 389 -9.51 -14.65 -4.71
C ASP A 389 -10.07 -13.97 -3.44
N LEU A 390 -9.21 -13.44 -2.58
CA LEU A 390 -9.59 -12.61 -1.42
C LEU A 390 -9.69 -11.12 -1.77
N PHE A 391 -9.26 -10.72 -2.95
CA PHE A 391 -9.33 -9.33 -3.37
C PHE A 391 -10.77 -8.96 -3.72
N HIS A 392 -11.27 -7.91 -3.10
CA HIS A 392 -12.63 -7.42 -3.34
C HIS A 392 -12.79 -6.71 -4.70
N ARG A 393 -11.68 -6.46 -5.40
CA ARG A 393 -11.61 -5.86 -6.74
C ARG A 393 -10.50 -6.54 -7.55
N SER A 394 -10.62 -6.45 -8.86
CA SER A 394 -9.56 -6.94 -9.74
C SER A 394 -8.32 -6.06 -9.62
N ILE A 395 -7.17 -6.68 -9.41
CA ILE A 395 -5.86 -6.05 -9.48
C ILE A 395 -4.88 -7.03 -10.14
N GLU A 396 -4.09 -6.53 -11.07
CA GLU A 396 -3.03 -7.33 -11.68
C GLU A 396 -1.71 -7.10 -10.95
N ILE A 397 -1.11 -8.18 -10.51
CA ILE A 397 0.19 -8.16 -9.84
C ILE A 397 1.29 -8.21 -10.89
N MET A 398 2.05 -7.13 -10.97
CA MET A 398 3.16 -7.00 -11.92
C MET A 398 4.42 -7.57 -11.31
N PRO A 399 5.00 -8.64 -11.91
CA PRO A 399 6.23 -9.21 -11.38
C PRO A 399 7.39 -8.24 -11.57
N PHE A 400 8.18 -8.08 -10.53
CA PHE A 400 9.40 -7.28 -10.56
C PHE A 400 10.42 -7.90 -11.52
N LYS A 401 10.81 -7.13 -12.53
CA LYS A 401 11.98 -7.48 -13.34
C LYS A 401 13.22 -7.01 -12.60
N VAL A 402 14.09 -7.95 -12.26
CA VAL A 402 15.33 -7.64 -11.54
C VAL A 402 16.18 -6.71 -12.38
N ALA A 403 16.49 -5.52 -11.84
CA ALA A 403 17.48 -4.61 -12.42
C ALA A 403 18.80 -4.76 -11.66
N ALA A 404 19.90 -4.73 -12.39
CA ALA A 404 21.25 -4.73 -11.84
C ALA A 404 22.13 -3.74 -12.61
N TYR A 405 23.23 -3.34 -12.01
CA TYR A 405 24.18 -2.44 -12.65
C TYR A 405 25.04 -3.22 -13.65
N ASN A 406 24.99 -2.86 -14.93
CA ASN A 406 25.88 -3.42 -15.95
C ASN A 406 27.20 -2.65 -15.95
N THR A 407 28.29 -3.32 -15.57
CA THR A 407 29.62 -2.73 -15.40
C THR A 407 30.29 -2.33 -16.72
N LYS A 408 29.92 -2.94 -17.84
CA LYS A 408 30.42 -2.59 -19.18
C LYS A 408 29.67 -1.40 -19.74
N GLU A 409 28.34 -1.44 -19.67
CA GLU A 409 27.47 -0.36 -20.18
C GLU A 409 27.38 0.85 -19.22
N LYS A 410 27.88 0.70 -17.99
CA LYS A 410 27.88 1.73 -16.95
C LYS A 410 26.49 2.31 -16.67
N LYS A 411 25.47 1.46 -16.61
CA LYS A 411 24.07 1.84 -16.32
C LYS A 411 23.28 0.71 -15.70
N MET A 412 22.15 1.05 -15.11
CA MET A 412 21.17 0.07 -14.68
C MET A 412 20.50 -0.58 -15.89
N MET A 413 20.37 -1.91 -15.89
CA MET A 413 19.72 -2.69 -16.92
C MET A 413 18.92 -3.83 -16.30
N PHE A 414 17.94 -4.37 -17.02
CA PHE A 414 17.32 -5.62 -16.58
C PHE A 414 18.34 -6.76 -16.65
N PHE A 415 18.42 -7.49 -15.54
CA PHE A 415 19.38 -8.58 -15.41
C PHE A 415 19.20 -9.64 -16.48
N ASN A 416 20.29 -9.96 -17.18
CA ASN A 416 20.36 -11.03 -18.16
C ASN A 416 21.26 -12.16 -17.65
N PRO A 417 20.71 -13.33 -17.30
CA PRO A 417 21.50 -14.45 -16.81
C PRO A 417 22.57 -14.97 -17.79
N ALA A 418 22.42 -14.73 -19.10
CA ALA A 418 23.38 -15.16 -20.12
C ALA A 418 24.71 -14.42 -20.06
N ILE A 419 24.74 -13.23 -19.46
CA ILE A 419 25.93 -12.38 -19.29
C ILE A 419 26.05 -11.90 -17.84
N LYS A 420 25.75 -12.79 -16.88
CA LYS A 420 25.67 -12.46 -15.45
C LYS A 420 26.95 -11.84 -14.87
N GLU A 421 28.10 -12.16 -15.41
CA GLU A 421 29.40 -11.62 -15.00
C GLU A 421 29.60 -10.15 -15.33
N GLU A 422 28.76 -9.57 -16.18
CA GLU A 422 28.75 -8.14 -16.48
C GLU A 422 27.88 -7.33 -15.50
N PHE A 423 27.14 -8.01 -14.61
CA PHE A 423 26.21 -7.38 -13.68
C PHE A 423 26.70 -7.40 -12.23
N GLU A 424 26.54 -6.27 -11.57
CA GLU A 424 26.74 -6.09 -10.13
C GLU A 424 25.40 -5.73 -9.45
N PHE A 425 25.08 -6.43 -8.36
CA PHE A 425 23.91 -6.13 -7.54
C PHE A 425 24.30 -5.18 -6.42
N ILE A 426 23.84 -3.94 -6.51
CA ILE A 426 24.08 -2.93 -5.46
C ILE A 426 22.87 -2.98 -4.49
N SER A 427 23.12 -3.44 -3.27
CA SER A 427 22.10 -3.49 -2.22
C SER A 427 21.84 -2.10 -1.62
N GLY A 428 20.65 -1.93 -1.01
CA GLY A 428 20.36 -0.71 -0.25
C GLY A 428 21.38 -0.43 0.87
N SER A 429 21.90 -1.48 1.52
CA SER A 429 22.96 -1.34 2.54
C SER A 429 24.26 -0.85 1.92
N ARG A 430 24.66 -1.35 0.74
CA ARG A 430 25.85 -0.87 0.02
C ARG A 430 25.69 0.59 -0.40
N MET A 431 24.53 0.96 -0.88
CA MET A 431 24.20 2.34 -1.25
C MET A 431 24.32 3.28 -0.04
N ARG A 432 23.73 2.90 1.10
CA ARG A 432 23.85 3.70 2.34
C ARG A 432 25.29 3.82 2.81
N GLN A 433 26.09 2.75 2.66
CA GLN A 433 27.50 2.78 3.02
C GLN A 433 28.29 3.75 2.14
N LEU A 434 28.09 3.75 0.82
CA LEU A 434 28.72 4.71 -0.09
C LEU A 434 28.39 6.16 0.30
N ALA A 435 27.12 6.45 0.60
CA ALA A 435 26.69 7.77 1.01
C ALA A 435 27.32 8.18 2.36
N ARG A 436 27.40 7.28 3.34
CA ARG A 436 28.09 7.50 4.62
C ARG A 436 29.58 7.77 4.44
N ASP A 437 30.22 7.12 3.50
CA ASP A 437 31.66 7.29 3.23
C ASP A 437 31.93 8.55 2.39
N GLY A 438 30.87 9.25 1.93
CA GLY A 438 30.99 10.42 1.06
C GLY A 438 31.44 10.09 -0.36
N LEU A 439 31.37 8.81 -0.73
CA LEU A 439 31.74 8.30 -2.06
C LEU A 439 30.55 8.44 -3.01
N ASP A 440 30.84 8.58 -4.30
CA ASP A 440 29.78 8.55 -5.31
C ASP A 440 29.49 7.10 -5.77
N PRO A 441 28.25 6.80 -6.16
CA PRO A 441 27.90 5.50 -6.72
C PRO A 441 28.49 5.38 -8.12
N PRO A 442 28.51 4.17 -8.70
CA PRO A 442 28.85 4.01 -10.10
C PRO A 442 28.00 4.91 -10.99
N GLU A 443 28.60 5.43 -12.06
CA GLU A 443 27.91 6.27 -13.04
C GLU A 443 26.64 5.58 -13.59
N GLY A 444 25.51 6.30 -13.65
CA GLY A 444 24.25 5.73 -14.12
C GLY A 444 23.50 4.83 -13.13
N PHE A 445 23.97 4.70 -11.88
CA PHE A 445 23.27 3.94 -10.85
C PHE A 445 22.06 4.68 -10.26
N MET A 446 22.23 5.97 -9.98
CA MET A 446 21.20 6.83 -9.38
C MET A 446 21.24 8.22 -10.01
N ASN A 447 20.10 8.91 -10.00
CA ASN A 447 20.00 10.32 -10.36
C ASN A 447 20.96 11.17 -9.53
N GLN A 448 21.63 12.14 -10.15
CA GLN A 448 22.67 12.94 -9.50
C GLN A 448 22.11 13.83 -8.38
N ASN A 449 20.97 14.49 -8.60
CA ASN A 449 20.32 15.33 -7.59
C ASN A 449 19.81 14.49 -6.44
N GLY A 450 19.20 13.34 -6.74
CA GLY A 450 18.76 12.36 -5.74
C GLY A 450 19.92 11.80 -4.91
N TRP A 451 21.08 11.55 -5.53
CA TRP A 451 22.27 11.12 -4.80
C TRP A 451 22.86 12.22 -3.92
N LYS A 452 22.87 13.46 -4.41
CA LYS A 452 23.33 14.61 -3.61
C LYS A 452 22.54 14.75 -2.32
N ILE A 453 21.22 14.64 -2.36
CA ILE A 453 20.34 14.68 -1.18
C ILE A 453 20.76 13.61 -0.16
N MET A 454 20.98 12.38 -0.63
CA MET A 454 21.43 11.28 0.23
C MET A 454 22.79 11.54 0.87
N LYS A 455 23.74 12.05 0.10
CA LYS A 455 25.10 12.36 0.55
C LYS A 455 25.10 13.49 1.58
N ASP A 456 24.35 14.55 1.33
CA ASP A 456 24.21 15.70 2.22
C ASP A 456 23.60 15.28 3.58
N TYR A 457 22.58 14.42 3.56
CA TYR A 457 22.00 13.85 4.78
C TYR A 457 23.03 13.09 5.62
N TYR A 458 23.79 12.16 5.04
CA TYR A 458 24.79 11.39 5.78
C TYR A 458 26.00 12.21 6.22
N ASN A 459 26.37 13.27 5.49
CA ASN A 459 27.40 14.21 5.92
C ASN A 459 26.95 15.03 7.13
N GLY A 460 25.68 15.50 7.13
CA GLY A 460 25.11 16.20 8.27
C GLY A 460 25.06 15.36 9.55
N LEU A 461 24.86 14.05 9.46
CA LEU A 461 24.92 13.14 10.62
C LEU A 461 26.35 13.04 11.21
N LYS A 462 27.40 13.12 10.38
CA LYS A 462 28.80 13.08 10.86
C LYS A 462 29.21 14.35 11.61
N GLU A 463 28.64 15.50 11.23
CA GLU A 463 28.91 16.77 11.89
C GLU A 463 28.24 16.90 13.27
N GLN A 464 27.21 16.07 13.53
CA GLN A 464 26.47 16.03 14.79
C GLN A 464 26.96 14.95 15.77
N SER A 465 27.81 14.01 15.33
CA SER A 465 28.41 12.95 16.14
C SER A 465 29.82 13.31 16.58
#